data_6db7d9b084708afd4ba19fcfcc7e584e
#
_entry.id   6db7d9b084708afd4ba19fcfcc7e584e
#
_cell.length_a   1.000
_cell.length_b   1.000
_cell.length_c   1.000
_cell.angle_alpha   90.00
_cell.angle_beta   90.00
_cell.angle_gamma   90.00
#
_symmetry.space_group_name_H-M   'P 1'
#
loop_
_entity.id
_entity.type
_entity.pdbx_description
1 polymer ?
#
loop_
_entity_poly.entity_id
_entity_poly.type
_entity_poly.pdbx_seq_one_letter_code
_entity_poly.pdbx_strand_id
1 'polypeptide(L)'
;MPRSSVPPSVLHAPPLGPLLERYAAGSALTCEPVDEGLLNRGYRLSTTRGRYFLKHHFDPETADPAAIVRQHRATQRLADLGVPVAPPLAGRDGHTVTVVGGHAYALHPWIDGRHRHGGQLTPGQCGRLGALLGVVHACLERVMPAQEGVVTAAPVRKRLIPAQRQSPGGAPTASRVEGRAGGVRVLGAVEAVGVPGGAETAGAESADPADTFALIDALLDRVRRHRPADAFDALARHRLLERRELLEGHADRRPPRGGSVGWVHGDFHPFNVLYRDDVPDVPAAILDWDRLGVHPRAEEAVRAAVIFFVRPVGALDLARVRSYARAYRRSTGAAPAELAAAVHRVWWERLNDFWMLRWHYERGDTRADPQFPAASALVVWWTREYDAVCEAFVE
;
A
#
# COMPACT_ATOMS: atom_id res chain seq x y z
N MET A 1 5.44 34.05 -21.79
CA MET A 1 4.21 33.84 -21.01
C MET A 1 4.60 33.12 -19.74
N PRO A 2 4.40 33.69 -18.55
CA PRO A 2 4.78 33.02 -17.30
C PRO A 2 3.86 31.83 -17.03
N ARG A 3 4.46 30.70 -16.64
CA ARG A 3 3.77 29.49 -16.24
C ARG A 3 2.97 29.75 -14.97
N SER A 4 1.69 29.52 -15.01
CA SER A 4 0.82 29.50 -13.85
C SER A 4 1.26 28.33 -12.95
N SER A 5 1.99 28.63 -11.89
CA SER A 5 2.23 27.70 -10.80
C SER A 5 0.90 27.50 -10.08
N VAL A 6 0.33 26.30 -10.19
CA VAL A 6 -0.77 25.91 -9.32
C VAL A 6 -0.27 26.06 -7.87
N PRO A 7 -0.93 26.87 -7.04
CA PRO A 7 -0.47 27.01 -5.65
C PRO A 7 -0.57 25.66 -4.94
N PRO A 8 0.40 25.29 -4.06
CA PRO A 8 0.27 24.10 -3.26
C PRO A 8 -1.05 24.14 -2.51
N SER A 9 -1.80 23.06 -2.56
CA SER A 9 -3.10 22.96 -1.88
C SER A 9 -2.95 23.45 -0.45
N VAL A 10 -3.75 24.47 -0.09
CA VAL A 10 -3.78 25.04 1.25
C VAL A 10 -3.98 23.88 2.22
N LEU A 11 -2.93 23.51 2.94
CA LEU A 11 -2.98 22.52 3.99
C LEU A 11 -3.95 23.08 5.06
N HIS A 12 -5.19 22.64 5.08
CA HIS A 12 -6.09 22.97 6.16
C HIS A 12 -5.48 22.40 7.45
N ALA A 13 -5.04 23.27 8.33
CA ALA A 13 -4.58 22.88 9.65
C ALA A 13 -5.68 22.07 10.35
N PRO A 14 -5.32 20.97 11.02
CA PRO A 14 -6.31 20.16 11.71
C PRO A 14 -7.00 21.00 12.79
N PRO A 15 -8.28 20.74 13.11
CA PRO A 15 -9.03 21.48 14.14
C PRO A 15 -8.59 21.06 15.53
N LEU A 16 -7.41 21.51 15.98
CA LEU A 16 -6.74 21.04 17.19
C LEU A 16 -7.56 21.24 18.46
N GLY A 17 -8.26 22.38 18.62
CA GLY A 17 -9.05 22.67 19.82
C GLY A 17 -10.05 21.54 20.15
N PRO A 18 -11.03 21.30 19.29
CA PRO A 18 -12.02 20.21 19.49
C PRO A 18 -11.39 18.82 19.61
N LEU A 19 -10.33 18.53 18.84
CA LEU A 19 -9.66 17.24 18.90
C LEU A 19 -8.98 17.00 20.26
N LEU A 20 -8.16 17.97 20.72
CA LEU A 20 -7.44 17.84 21.98
C LEU A 20 -8.35 17.81 23.20
N GLU A 21 -9.45 18.55 23.16
CA GLU A 21 -10.47 18.48 24.22
C GLU A 21 -11.07 17.07 24.29
N ARG A 22 -11.40 16.47 23.13
CA ARG A 22 -12.01 15.15 23.06
C ARG A 22 -11.08 14.04 23.54
N TYR A 23 -9.81 14.09 23.15
CA TYR A 23 -8.80 13.10 23.59
C TYR A 23 -8.20 13.39 24.96
N ALA A 24 -8.59 14.47 25.62
CA ALA A 24 -7.97 14.92 26.87
C ALA A 24 -6.44 15.02 26.76
N ALA A 25 -5.91 15.38 25.59
CA ALA A 25 -4.49 15.36 25.29
C ALA A 25 -3.75 16.64 25.71
N GLY A 26 -4.39 17.56 26.41
CA GLY A 26 -3.82 18.83 26.85
C GLY A 26 -3.90 19.92 25.77
N SER A 27 -3.07 20.97 25.91
CA SER A 27 -3.00 22.09 24.96
C SER A 27 -1.89 21.86 23.94
N ALA A 28 -2.15 22.20 22.66
CA ALA A 28 -1.15 22.09 21.61
C ALA A 28 0.03 23.04 21.88
N LEU A 29 1.23 22.52 21.71
CA LEU A 29 2.49 23.30 21.69
C LEU A 29 3.00 23.42 20.26
N THR A 30 3.08 22.30 19.50
CA THR A 30 3.44 22.28 18.10
C THR A 30 2.59 21.28 17.35
N CYS A 31 2.35 21.54 16.06
CA CYS A 31 1.68 20.62 15.14
C CYS A 31 2.36 20.74 13.78
N GLU A 32 3.14 19.73 13.43
CA GLU A 32 3.98 19.70 12.24
C GLU A 32 3.48 18.58 11.30
N PRO A 33 3.31 18.84 10.00
CA PRO A 33 2.98 17.79 9.07
C PRO A 33 4.09 16.73 9.02
N VAL A 34 3.71 15.46 8.83
CA VAL A 34 4.62 14.35 8.56
C VAL A 34 4.46 14.00 7.09
N ASP A 35 5.51 14.22 6.31
CA ASP A 35 5.48 14.08 4.84
C ASP A 35 5.58 12.62 4.37
N GLU A 36 5.73 11.67 5.28
CA GLU A 36 6.00 10.26 4.99
C GLU A 36 4.73 9.41 4.80
N GLY A 37 3.56 10.00 4.66
CA GLY A 37 2.29 9.28 4.45
C GLY A 37 1.68 9.58 3.10
N LEU A 38 1.19 8.56 2.39
CA LEU A 38 0.75 8.72 1.01
C LEU A 38 -0.78 8.75 0.84
N LEU A 39 -1.53 8.10 1.70
CA LEU A 39 -3.01 8.01 1.64
C LEU A 39 -3.71 8.91 2.66
N ASN A 40 -3.12 9.07 3.83
CA ASN A 40 -3.66 9.87 4.91
C ASN A 40 -2.71 10.99 5.28
N ARG A 41 -3.21 12.05 5.92
CA ARG A 41 -2.36 13.12 6.42
C ARG A 41 -1.96 12.83 7.86
N GLY A 42 -0.66 12.82 8.10
CA GLY A 42 -0.08 12.68 9.43
C GLY A 42 0.39 14.02 9.99
N TYR A 43 0.30 14.19 11.30
CA TYR A 43 0.89 15.34 12.00
C TYR A 43 1.59 14.86 13.25
N ARG A 44 2.81 15.34 13.45
CA ARG A 44 3.51 15.26 14.73
C ARG A 44 2.95 16.34 15.65
N LEU A 45 2.28 15.93 16.69
CA LEU A 45 1.62 16.82 17.64
C LEU A 45 2.33 16.75 18.99
N SER A 46 2.88 17.88 19.44
CA SER A 46 3.37 18.02 20.82
C SER A 46 2.36 18.83 21.62
N THR A 47 2.06 18.35 22.81
CA THR A 47 1.11 18.99 23.74
C THR A 47 1.68 19.10 25.15
N THR A 48 0.97 19.75 26.05
CA THR A 48 1.32 19.81 27.47
C THR A 48 1.25 18.44 28.18
N ARG A 49 0.70 17.39 27.53
CA ARG A 49 0.55 16.04 28.10
C ARG A 49 1.39 14.98 27.42
N GLY A 50 2.02 15.30 26.28
CA GLY A 50 2.86 14.34 25.58
C GLY A 50 3.01 14.61 24.11
N ARG A 51 3.62 13.64 23.41
CA ARG A 51 3.80 13.65 21.97
C ARG A 51 2.90 12.60 21.32
N TYR A 52 2.26 12.98 20.22
CA TYR A 52 1.27 12.16 19.53
C TYR A 52 1.48 12.20 18.02
N PHE A 53 0.98 11.20 17.34
CA PHE A 53 0.74 11.20 15.92
C PHE A 53 -0.77 11.40 15.69
N LEU A 54 -1.14 12.52 15.08
CA LEU A 54 -2.51 12.80 14.68
C LEU A 54 -2.70 12.36 13.23
N LYS A 55 -3.54 11.35 13.02
CA LYS A 55 -3.92 10.83 11.70
C LYS A 55 -5.23 11.45 11.24
N HIS A 56 -5.22 12.03 10.06
CA HIS A 56 -6.39 12.54 9.37
C HIS A 56 -6.74 11.59 8.22
N HIS A 57 -7.83 10.85 8.38
CA HIS A 57 -8.38 9.97 7.36
C HIS A 57 -9.21 10.80 6.39
N PHE A 58 -8.67 11.08 5.22
CA PHE A 58 -9.37 11.92 4.23
C PHE A 58 -9.62 11.20 2.91
N ASP A 59 -8.94 10.09 2.66
CA ASP A 59 -9.16 9.28 1.46
C ASP A 59 -10.52 8.57 1.56
N PRO A 60 -11.45 8.81 0.62
CA PRO A 60 -12.78 8.20 0.65
C PRO A 60 -12.78 6.66 0.65
N GLU A 61 -11.72 6.04 0.11
CA GLU A 61 -11.60 4.57 0.06
C GLU A 61 -11.23 3.98 1.43
N THR A 62 -10.53 4.73 2.27
CA THR A 62 -10.05 4.29 3.59
C THR A 62 -10.74 4.99 4.76
N ALA A 63 -11.56 6.01 4.51
CA ALA A 63 -12.22 6.82 5.53
C ALA A 63 -13.53 6.23 6.08
N ASP A 64 -13.88 4.96 5.77
CA ASP A 64 -15.04 4.29 6.37
C ASP A 64 -14.86 4.16 7.89
N PRO A 65 -15.68 4.84 8.71
CA PRO A 65 -15.54 4.82 10.17
C PRO A 65 -15.62 3.41 10.77
N ALA A 66 -16.41 2.51 10.18
CA ALA A 66 -16.53 1.13 10.66
C ALA A 66 -15.25 0.33 10.39
N ALA A 67 -14.63 0.53 9.23
CA ALA A 67 -13.34 -0.08 8.91
C ALA A 67 -12.24 0.46 9.84
N ILE A 68 -12.18 1.78 10.07
CA ILE A 68 -11.20 2.40 10.98
C ILE A 68 -11.37 1.85 12.41
N VAL A 69 -12.58 1.77 12.92
CA VAL A 69 -12.83 1.22 14.27
C VAL A 69 -12.42 -0.25 14.36
N ARG A 70 -12.63 -1.03 13.31
CA ARG A 70 -12.18 -2.44 13.25
C ARG A 70 -10.65 -2.54 13.30
N GLN A 71 -9.95 -1.73 12.52
CA GLN A 71 -8.48 -1.64 12.52
C GLN A 71 -7.95 -1.20 13.90
N HIS A 72 -8.57 -0.22 14.51
CA HIS A 72 -8.24 0.27 15.85
C HIS A 72 -8.40 -0.82 16.93
N ARG A 73 -9.48 -1.58 16.89
CA ARG A 73 -9.68 -2.72 17.82
C ARG A 73 -8.63 -3.81 17.60
N ALA A 74 -8.27 -4.08 16.36
CA ALA A 74 -7.22 -5.05 16.06
C ALA A 74 -5.88 -4.60 16.64
N THR A 75 -5.46 -3.35 16.43
CA THR A 75 -4.19 -2.84 16.95
C THR A 75 -4.16 -2.76 18.46
N GLN A 76 -5.26 -2.41 19.13
CA GLN A 76 -5.36 -2.46 20.59
C GLN A 76 -5.15 -3.88 21.11
N ARG A 77 -5.84 -4.88 20.54
CA ARG A 77 -5.68 -6.29 20.95
C ARG A 77 -4.31 -6.86 20.62
N LEU A 78 -3.70 -6.42 19.52
CA LEU A 78 -2.31 -6.79 19.19
C LEU A 78 -1.34 -6.23 20.23
N ALA A 79 -1.53 -4.99 20.69
CA ALA A 79 -0.74 -4.41 21.78
C ALA A 79 -0.87 -5.21 23.09
N ASP A 80 -2.08 -5.65 23.44
CA ASP A 80 -2.36 -6.48 24.61
C ASP A 80 -1.62 -7.85 24.54
N LEU A 81 -1.37 -8.33 23.32
CA LEU A 81 -0.58 -9.56 23.07
C LEU A 81 0.93 -9.30 23.00
N GLY A 82 1.37 -8.05 23.18
CA GLY A 82 2.80 -7.68 23.15
C GLY A 82 3.36 -7.48 21.74
N VAL A 83 2.53 -7.39 20.71
CA VAL A 83 2.98 -7.02 19.37
C VAL A 83 3.36 -5.54 19.38
N PRO A 84 4.53 -5.14 18.83
CA PRO A 84 4.92 -3.74 18.80
C PRO A 84 4.06 -2.96 17.80
N VAL A 85 3.07 -2.26 18.30
CA VAL A 85 2.14 -1.42 17.53
C VAL A 85 1.94 -0.08 18.24
N ALA A 86 1.38 0.91 17.54
CA ALA A 86 0.98 2.19 18.11
C ALA A 86 -0.55 2.27 18.16
N PRO A 87 -1.23 1.68 19.16
CA PRO A 87 -2.69 1.67 19.19
C PRO A 87 -3.24 3.08 19.37
N PRO A 88 -4.41 3.39 18.79
CA PRO A 88 -5.02 4.70 18.95
C PRO A 88 -5.48 4.94 20.39
N LEU A 89 -5.45 6.19 20.81
CA LEU A 89 -6.00 6.60 22.08
C LEU A 89 -7.53 6.69 22.01
N ALA A 90 -8.18 6.27 23.08
CA ALA A 90 -9.59 6.51 23.25
C ALA A 90 -9.85 7.96 23.70
N GLY A 91 -10.85 8.59 23.12
CA GLY A 91 -11.38 9.86 23.62
C GLY A 91 -12.11 9.70 24.96
N ARG A 92 -12.57 10.81 25.55
CA ARG A 92 -13.35 10.82 26.80
C ARG A 92 -14.66 10.02 26.71
N ASP A 93 -15.17 9.86 25.51
CA ASP A 93 -16.38 9.07 25.20
C ASP A 93 -16.08 7.60 24.89
N GLY A 94 -14.83 7.18 25.02
CA GLY A 94 -14.36 5.82 24.73
C GLY A 94 -14.16 5.52 23.24
N HIS A 95 -14.45 6.45 22.32
CA HIS A 95 -14.23 6.26 20.88
C HIS A 95 -12.81 6.62 20.48
N THR A 96 -12.23 5.86 19.56
CA THR A 96 -10.88 6.09 19.02
C THR A 96 -10.87 6.95 17.76
N VAL A 97 -12.04 7.19 17.16
CA VAL A 97 -12.21 8.04 15.98
C VAL A 97 -13.03 9.25 16.36
N THR A 98 -12.57 10.43 15.98
CA THR A 98 -13.29 11.69 16.18
C THR A 98 -13.59 12.33 14.84
N VAL A 99 -14.86 12.65 14.59
CA VAL A 99 -15.25 13.36 13.36
C VAL A 99 -15.43 14.84 13.67
N VAL A 100 -14.70 15.71 12.96
CA VAL A 100 -14.78 17.16 13.06
C VAL A 100 -14.82 17.73 11.65
N GLY A 101 -15.84 18.55 11.38
CA GLY A 101 -16.03 19.17 10.05
C GLY A 101 -16.20 18.16 8.91
N GLY A 102 -16.75 16.98 9.20
CA GLY A 102 -16.92 15.91 8.20
C GLY A 102 -15.68 15.06 7.95
N HIS A 103 -14.57 15.31 8.65
CA HIS A 103 -13.32 14.56 8.53
C HIS A 103 -13.09 13.68 9.76
N ALA A 104 -12.59 12.47 9.53
CA ALA A 104 -12.25 11.52 10.60
C ALA A 104 -10.80 11.69 11.04
N TYR A 105 -10.59 11.71 12.35
CA TYR A 105 -9.28 11.85 12.98
C TYR A 105 -9.07 10.76 14.02
N ALA A 106 -7.82 10.31 14.15
CA ALA A 106 -7.38 9.44 15.23
C ALA A 106 -6.08 9.97 15.84
N LEU A 107 -5.93 9.78 17.15
CA LEU A 107 -4.74 10.17 17.89
C LEU A 107 -4.02 8.92 18.36
N HIS A 108 -2.73 8.80 18.01
CA HIS A 108 -1.87 7.68 18.40
C HIS A 108 -0.71 8.20 19.26
N PRO A 109 -0.11 7.36 20.12
CA PRO A 109 1.12 7.74 20.79
C PRO A 109 2.22 7.96 19.73
N TRP A 110 3.06 8.97 19.96
CA TRP A 110 4.27 9.14 19.15
C TRP A 110 5.30 8.08 19.55
N ILE A 111 5.78 7.32 18.58
CA ILE A 111 6.84 6.34 18.78
C ILE A 111 8.15 6.90 18.23
N ASP A 112 9.15 7.03 19.08
CA ASP A 112 10.49 7.42 18.63
C ASP A 112 11.17 6.26 17.91
N GLY A 113 11.73 6.56 16.75
CA GLY A 113 12.40 5.57 15.93
C GLY A 113 12.62 6.10 14.52
N ARG A 114 13.26 5.28 13.72
CA ARG A 114 13.47 5.57 12.30
C ARG A 114 13.16 4.36 11.44
N HIS A 115 12.76 4.62 10.23
CA HIS A 115 12.59 3.58 9.22
C HIS A 115 13.95 3.06 8.75
N ARG A 116 14.03 1.76 8.42
CA ARG A 116 15.22 1.11 7.90
C ARG A 116 14.88 0.32 6.65
N HIS A 117 15.59 0.62 5.57
CA HIS A 117 15.54 -0.22 4.38
C HIS A 117 16.28 -1.53 4.59
N GLY A 118 15.91 -2.55 3.85
CA GLY A 118 16.49 -3.89 4.02
C GLY A 118 18.00 -3.93 3.88
N GLY A 119 18.61 -3.05 3.07
CA GLY A 119 20.05 -2.91 2.97
C GLY A 119 20.77 -2.48 4.26
N GLN A 120 20.04 -1.85 5.18
CA GLN A 120 20.51 -1.40 6.50
C GLN A 120 20.34 -2.46 7.60
N LEU A 121 19.66 -3.58 7.28
CA LEU A 121 19.42 -4.65 8.22
C LEU A 121 20.51 -5.73 8.13
N THR A 122 20.99 -6.21 9.26
CA THR A 122 21.84 -7.42 9.32
C THR A 122 20.99 -8.66 9.01
N PRO A 123 21.60 -9.79 8.60
CA PRO A 123 20.86 -11.04 8.40
C PRO A 123 20.05 -11.49 9.64
N GLY A 124 20.58 -11.26 10.84
CA GLY A 124 19.86 -11.52 12.09
C GLY A 124 18.60 -10.64 12.25
N GLN A 125 18.69 -9.37 11.91
CA GLN A 125 17.54 -8.44 11.91
C GLN A 125 16.51 -8.82 10.84
N CYS A 126 16.95 -9.27 9.65
CA CYS A 126 16.05 -9.81 8.64
C CYS A 126 15.27 -11.04 9.15
N GLY A 127 15.95 -11.95 9.85
CA GLY A 127 15.29 -13.09 10.49
C GLY A 127 14.27 -12.66 11.54
N ARG A 128 14.61 -11.68 12.40
CA ARG A 128 13.66 -11.14 13.39
C ARG A 128 12.44 -10.49 12.73
N LEU A 129 12.64 -9.80 11.62
CA LEU A 129 11.55 -9.20 10.86
C LEU A 129 10.59 -10.26 10.30
N GLY A 130 11.11 -11.35 9.74
CA GLY A 130 10.30 -12.47 9.25
C GLY A 130 9.54 -13.17 10.39
N ALA A 131 10.21 -13.41 11.53
CA ALA A 131 9.56 -13.97 12.71
C ALA A 131 8.44 -13.04 13.23
N LEU A 132 8.69 -11.73 13.27
CA LEU A 132 7.70 -10.75 13.70
C LEU A 132 6.44 -10.80 12.82
N LEU A 133 6.58 -10.82 11.49
CA LEU A 133 5.41 -10.92 10.62
C LEU A 133 4.65 -12.23 10.87
N GLY A 134 5.34 -13.34 11.09
CA GLY A 134 4.69 -14.59 11.45
C GLY A 134 3.92 -14.50 12.77
N VAL A 135 4.47 -13.84 13.78
CA VAL A 135 3.79 -13.56 15.06
C VAL A 135 2.57 -12.67 14.83
N VAL A 136 2.68 -11.62 13.99
CA VAL A 136 1.55 -10.75 13.62
C VAL A 136 0.42 -11.57 13.02
N HIS A 137 0.69 -12.45 12.05
CA HIS A 137 -0.33 -13.30 11.44
C HIS A 137 -1.01 -14.22 12.46
N ALA A 138 -0.24 -14.85 13.34
CA ALA A 138 -0.77 -15.72 14.40
C ALA A 138 -1.62 -14.93 15.41
N CYS A 139 -1.19 -13.72 15.80
CA CYS A 139 -1.95 -12.86 16.71
C CYS A 139 -3.23 -12.35 16.04
N LEU A 140 -3.18 -11.94 14.78
CA LEU A 140 -4.36 -11.53 14.03
C LEU A 140 -5.42 -12.64 13.96
N GLU A 141 -5.02 -13.89 13.76
CA GLU A 141 -5.96 -15.03 13.79
C GLU A 141 -6.68 -15.19 15.13
N ARG A 142 -6.00 -14.85 16.22
CA ARG A 142 -6.60 -14.91 17.57
C ARG A 142 -7.51 -13.75 17.91
N VAL A 143 -7.21 -12.55 17.40
CA VAL A 143 -7.91 -11.32 17.80
C VAL A 143 -9.01 -10.90 16.83
N MET A 144 -8.92 -11.35 15.58
CA MET A 144 -9.91 -11.06 14.55
C MET A 144 -10.97 -12.17 14.50
N PRO A 145 -12.23 -11.86 14.11
CA PRO A 145 -13.27 -12.85 14.02
C PRO A 145 -12.86 -13.98 13.04
N ALA A 146 -13.24 -15.20 13.38
CA ALA A 146 -13.14 -16.32 12.46
C ALA A 146 -13.90 -15.98 11.17
N GLN A 147 -13.34 -16.37 10.05
CA GLN A 147 -13.99 -16.18 8.75
C GLN A 147 -15.09 -17.23 8.60
N GLU A 148 -16.29 -16.89 9.03
CA GLU A 148 -17.47 -17.66 8.60
C GLU A 148 -17.66 -17.39 7.13
N GLY A 149 -17.43 -18.44 6.34
CA GLY A 149 -17.68 -18.55 4.92
C GLY A 149 -17.63 -17.21 4.16
N VAL A 150 -16.52 -16.92 3.51
CA VAL A 150 -16.52 -15.90 2.46
C VAL A 150 -17.48 -16.38 1.39
N VAL A 151 -18.76 -16.03 1.54
CA VAL A 151 -19.70 -16.04 0.44
C VAL A 151 -19.11 -15.07 -0.55
N THR A 152 -18.56 -15.58 -1.61
CA THR A 152 -18.12 -14.79 -2.75
C THR A 152 -19.31 -13.97 -3.20
N ALA A 153 -19.36 -12.71 -2.81
CA ALA A 153 -20.25 -11.76 -3.45
C ALA A 153 -19.92 -11.85 -4.95
N ALA A 154 -20.91 -12.20 -5.73
CA ALA A 154 -20.77 -12.32 -7.17
C ALA A 154 -20.10 -11.02 -7.70
N PRO A 155 -19.18 -11.12 -8.66
CA PRO A 155 -18.50 -9.95 -9.18
C PRO A 155 -19.58 -8.99 -9.69
N VAL A 156 -19.62 -7.80 -9.15
CA VAL A 156 -20.41 -6.70 -9.71
C VAL A 156 -19.81 -6.47 -11.10
N ARG A 157 -20.44 -7.08 -12.10
CA ARG A 157 -20.14 -6.80 -13.50
C ARG A 157 -20.36 -5.29 -13.69
N LYS A 158 -19.29 -4.51 -13.70
CA LYS A 158 -19.34 -3.17 -14.27
C LYS A 158 -19.84 -3.33 -15.69
N ARG A 159 -21.12 -3.07 -15.93
CA ARG A 159 -21.66 -2.93 -17.28
C ARG A 159 -20.82 -1.88 -17.97
N LEU A 160 -19.99 -2.31 -18.91
CA LEU A 160 -19.48 -1.43 -19.96
C LEU A 160 -20.72 -0.88 -20.67
N ILE A 161 -20.96 0.42 -20.48
CA ILE A 161 -21.97 1.13 -21.25
C ILE A 161 -21.48 1.11 -22.70
N PRO A 162 -22.20 0.52 -23.65
CA PRO A 162 -21.80 0.56 -25.05
C PRO A 162 -21.80 2.01 -25.51
N ALA A 163 -20.72 2.43 -26.17
CA ALA A 163 -20.67 3.72 -26.84
C ALA A 163 -21.85 3.84 -27.81
N GLN A 164 -22.79 4.70 -27.49
CA GLN A 164 -23.87 5.04 -28.41
C GLN A 164 -23.27 5.72 -29.64
N ARG A 165 -23.46 5.11 -30.80
CA ARG A 165 -23.23 5.73 -32.10
C ARG A 165 -24.14 6.96 -32.19
N GLN A 166 -23.53 8.11 -32.26
CA GLN A 166 -24.24 9.34 -32.59
C GLN A 166 -24.57 9.35 -34.09
N SER A 167 -25.86 9.36 -34.42
CA SER A 167 -26.35 9.74 -35.73
C SER A 167 -26.50 11.28 -35.77
N PRO A 168 -26.21 11.93 -36.91
CA PRO A 168 -26.23 13.38 -36.99
C PRO A 168 -27.64 13.88 -37.32
N GLY A 169 -28.09 14.94 -36.67
CA GLY A 169 -29.22 15.72 -37.11
C GLY A 169 -30.01 16.40 -36.00
N GLY A 170 -29.95 17.76 -35.98
CA GLY A 170 -30.92 18.58 -35.28
C GLY A 170 -30.33 19.63 -34.34
N ALA A 171 -30.03 20.81 -34.84
CA ALA A 171 -29.81 22.04 -34.09
C ALA A 171 -31.13 22.79 -33.83
N PRO A 172 -31.14 23.92 -33.12
CA PRO A 172 -30.91 24.15 -31.70
C PRO A 172 -32.09 24.92 -31.06
N THR A 173 -32.22 24.90 -29.76
CA THR A 173 -32.85 26.04 -29.06
C THR A 173 -32.14 26.29 -27.75
N ALA A 174 -31.71 27.51 -27.58
CA ALA A 174 -31.07 28.06 -26.42
C ALA A 174 -32.04 28.15 -25.23
N SER A 175 -31.61 27.71 -24.08
CA SER A 175 -32.19 28.14 -22.80
C SER A 175 -31.06 28.33 -21.78
N ARG A 176 -30.96 29.55 -21.35
CA ARG A 176 -30.01 30.12 -20.40
C ARG A 176 -30.45 29.73 -19.00
N VAL A 177 -29.59 29.04 -18.24
CA VAL A 177 -29.71 28.96 -16.78
C VAL A 177 -28.31 29.15 -16.18
N GLU A 178 -28.31 30.05 -15.24
CA GLU A 178 -27.17 30.62 -14.54
C GLU A 178 -26.40 29.62 -13.66
N GLY A 179 -25.15 29.99 -13.43
CA GLY A 179 -24.07 29.30 -12.79
C GLY A 179 -24.31 28.76 -11.40
N ARG A 180 -23.57 27.69 -11.18
CA ARG A 180 -23.08 27.35 -9.82
C ARG A 180 -21.68 26.76 -9.91
N ALA A 181 -20.81 27.31 -9.06
CA ALA A 181 -19.39 27.06 -8.97
C ALA A 181 -19.05 25.58 -8.99
N GLY A 182 -18.12 25.21 -9.90
CA GLY A 182 -17.53 23.91 -9.97
C GLY A 182 -16.63 23.67 -8.77
N GLY A 183 -16.95 22.67 -7.98
CA GLY A 183 -16.04 22.13 -6.98
C GLY A 183 -14.84 21.50 -7.67
N VAL A 184 -13.67 22.02 -7.41
CA VAL A 184 -12.40 21.43 -7.79
C VAL A 184 -12.29 20.09 -7.07
N ARG A 185 -12.34 18.98 -7.79
CA ARG A 185 -11.95 17.68 -7.29
C ARG A 185 -10.43 17.71 -7.06
N VAL A 186 -10.03 17.84 -5.83
CA VAL A 186 -8.66 17.58 -5.40
C VAL A 186 -8.45 16.06 -5.46
N LEU A 187 -7.72 15.62 -6.47
CA LEU A 187 -7.21 14.24 -6.57
C LEU A 187 -6.08 14.11 -5.54
N GLY A 188 -6.38 13.41 -4.47
CA GLY A 188 -5.45 13.16 -3.39
C GLY A 188 -4.77 11.81 -3.51
N ALA A 189 -3.70 11.70 -2.88
CA ALA A 189 -3.06 10.58 -2.20
C ALA A 189 -2.33 9.52 -3.04
N VAL A 190 -1.14 9.33 -2.65
CA VAL A 190 -0.09 8.47 -3.20
C VAL A 190 0.19 7.33 -2.26
N GLU A 191 0.24 6.15 -2.77
CA GLU A 191 0.63 4.96 -2.02
C GLU A 191 2.14 4.78 -1.99
N ALA A 192 2.72 4.62 -0.78
CA ALA A 192 4.06 4.09 -0.64
C ALA A 192 4.05 2.63 -1.13
N VAL A 193 4.98 2.31 -2.00
CA VAL A 193 5.38 0.97 -2.49
C VAL A 193 4.53 -0.22 -2.02
N GLY A 194 3.25 -0.04 -1.91
CA GLY A 194 2.25 -1.08 -1.81
C GLY A 194 1.57 -1.16 -3.17
N VAL A 195 1.41 -2.33 -3.71
CA VAL A 195 0.54 -2.54 -4.85
C VAL A 195 -0.81 -1.96 -4.50
N PRO A 196 -1.43 -1.12 -5.35
CA PRO A 196 -2.83 -0.82 -5.20
C PRO A 196 -3.60 -2.12 -5.47
N GLY A 197 -3.66 -2.95 -4.45
CA GLY A 197 -4.71 -3.93 -4.39
C GLY A 197 -5.97 -3.14 -4.14
N GLY A 198 -6.77 -2.86 -5.17
CA GLY A 198 -8.18 -2.69 -4.94
C GLY A 198 -8.59 -3.82 -4.01
N ALA A 199 -9.57 -3.63 -3.13
CA ALA A 199 -10.04 -4.65 -2.20
C ALA A 199 -10.44 -5.91 -2.99
N GLU A 200 -9.43 -6.68 -3.42
CA GLU A 200 -9.59 -7.97 -4.05
C GLU A 200 -9.86 -8.96 -2.94
N THR A 201 -11.07 -9.40 -2.91
CA THR A 201 -11.55 -10.47 -2.05
C THR A 201 -10.62 -11.68 -2.13
N ALA A 202 -10.37 -12.29 -0.97
CA ALA A 202 -9.66 -13.54 -0.85
C ALA A 202 -10.04 -14.53 -1.96
N GLY A 203 -9.10 -14.91 -2.80
CA GLY A 203 -9.33 -15.77 -3.96
C GLY A 203 -9.55 -15.05 -5.30
N ALA A 204 -9.14 -13.80 -5.43
CA ALA A 204 -9.13 -13.12 -6.72
C ALA A 204 -8.37 -13.92 -7.79
N GLU A 205 -8.88 -13.87 -9.01
CA GLU A 205 -8.20 -14.46 -10.15
C GLU A 205 -6.90 -13.73 -10.42
N SER A 206 -5.88 -14.48 -10.80
CA SER A 206 -4.61 -13.90 -11.25
C SER A 206 -4.85 -13.06 -12.52
N ALA A 207 -4.09 -11.99 -12.68
CA ALA A 207 -4.22 -11.09 -13.83
C ALA A 207 -4.22 -11.86 -15.15
N ASP A 208 -5.09 -11.45 -16.06
CA ASP A 208 -5.18 -12.04 -17.40
C ASP A 208 -4.11 -11.41 -18.31
N PRO A 209 -3.28 -12.20 -18.99
CA PRO A 209 -2.30 -11.68 -19.94
C PRO A 209 -2.91 -10.78 -21.02
N ALA A 210 -4.11 -11.09 -21.50
CA ALA A 210 -4.77 -10.30 -22.54
C ALA A 210 -5.10 -8.88 -22.06
N ASP A 211 -5.61 -8.74 -20.83
CA ASP A 211 -5.87 -7.44 -20.22
C ASP A 211 -4.55 -6.67 -19.98
N THR A 212 -3.51 -7.37 -19.61
CA THR A 212 -2.18 -6.78 -19.40
C THR A 212 -1.56 -6.30 -20.70
N PHE A 213 -1.69 -7.02 -21.80
CA PHE A 213 -1.24 -6.57 -23.12
C PHE A 213 -1.96 -5.30 -23.56
N ALA A 214 -3.29 -5.25 -23.37
CA ALA A 214 -4.08 -4.05 -23.66
C ALA A 214 -3.63 -2.84 -22.81
N LEU A 215 -3.31 -3.07 -21.53
CA LEU A 215 -2.79 -2.02 -20.64
C LEU A 215 -1.40 -1.54 -21.08
N ILE A 216 -0.50 -2.45 -21.48
CA ILE A 216 0.83 -2.09 -22.02
C ILE A 216 0.68 -1.22 -23.25
N ASP A 217 -0.19 -1.58 -24.19
CA ASP A 217 -0.43 -0.80 -25.41
C ASP A 217 -0.98 0.60 -25.08
N ALA A 218 -1.92 0.70 -24.16
CA ALA A 218 -2.45 1.98 -23.68
C ALA A 218 -1.38 2.86 -23.01
N LEU A 219 -0.50 2.27 -22.19
CA LEU A 219 0.60 2.99 -21.56
C LEU A 219 1.67 3.43 -22.57
N LEU A 220 2.02 2.59 -23.55
CA LEU A 220 2.94 2.96 -24.65
C LEU A 220 2.39 4.15 -25.45
N ASP A 221 1.08 4.20 -25.68
CA ASP A 221 0.43 5.33 -26.33
C ASP A 221 0.50 6.62 -25.49
N ARG A 222 0.38 6.52 -24.17
CA ARG A 222 0.55 7.65 -23.26
C ARG A 222 1.98 8.17 -23.25
N VAL A 223 2.96 7.28 -23.13
CA VAL A 223 4.40 7.61 -23.21
C VAL A 223 4.70 8.36 -24.52
N ARG A 224 4.20 7.87 -25.66
CA ARG A 224 4.41 8.53 -26.98
C ARG A 224 3.82 9.93 -27.04
N ARG A 225 2.74 10.21 -26.32
CA ARG A 225 2.05 11.52 -26.31
C ARG A 225 2.54 12.46 -25.21
N HIS A 226 3.28 11.98 -24.23
CA HIS A 226 3.77 12.81 -23.13
C HIS A 226 4.73 13.90 -23.65
N ARG A 227 4.54 15.15 -23.24
CA ARG A 227 5.35 16.29 -23.66
C ARG A 227 5.58 17.27 -22.50
N PRO A 228 6.78 17.83 -22.32
CA PRO A 228 8.00 17.44 -23.06
C PRO A 228 8.43 16.00 -22.68
N ALA A 229 8.98 15.27 -23.66
CA ALA A 229 9.55 13.93 -23.38
C ALA A 229 10.82 14.06 -22.55
N ASP A 230 11.02 13.11 -21.62
CA ASP A 230 12.14 13.09 -20.69
C ASP A 230 12.81 11.70 -20.55
N ALA A 231 13.76 11.59 -19.63
CA ALA A 231 14.46 10.33 -19.36
C ALA A 231 13.53 9.26 -18.75
N PHE A 232 12.50 9.65 -18.00
CA PHE A 232 11.51 8.73 -17.45
C PHE A 232 10.71 8.07 -18.57
N ASP A 233 10.28 8.83 -19.58
CA ASP A 233 9.57 8.30 -20.76
C ASP A 233 10.40 7.26 -21.51
N ALA A 234 11.70 7.53 -21.68
CA ALA A 234 12.61 6.59 -22.35
C ALA A 234 12.70 5.27 -21.56
N LEU A 235 12.87 5.35 -20.24
CA LEU A 235 12.89 4.18 -19.36
C LEU A 235 11.54 3.46 -19.34
N ALA A 236 10.44 4.18 -19.20
CA ALA A 236 9.10 3.62 -19.20
C ALA A 236 8.81 2.83 -20.48
N ARG A 237 9.12 3.41 -21.65
CA ARG A 237 8.98 2.75 -22.93
C ARG A 237 9.81 1.46 -23.00
N HIS A 238 11.08 1.53 -22.62
CA HIS A 238 11.96 0.37 -22.61
C HIS A 238 11.38 -0.75 -21.73
N ARG A 239 10.99 -0.43 -20.49
CA ARG A 239 10.44 -1.39 -19.54
C ARG A 239 9.09 -1.97 -19.95
N LEU A 240 8.23 -1.19 -20.61
CA LEU A 240 6.96 -1.69 -21.16
C LEU A 240 7.18 -2.72 -22.25
N LEU A 241 8.12 -2.48 -23.18
CA LEU A 241 8.45 -3.43 -24.26
C LEU A 241 9.10 -4.70 -23.71
N GLU A 242 10.06 -4.56 -22.78
CA GLU A 242 10.70 -5.69 -22.11
C GLU A 242 9.68 -6.53 -21.30
N ARG A 243 8.73 -5.86 -20.63
CA ARG A 243 7.68 -6.53 -19.88
C ARG A 243 6.72 -7.29 -20.81
N ARG A 244 6.39 -6.72 -21.98
CA ARG A 244 5.58 -7.39 -22.99
C ARG A 244 6.22 -8.69 -23.45
N GLU A 245 7.52 -8.65 -23.81
CA GLU A 245 8.28 -9.82 -24.23
C GLU A 245 8.32 -10.91 -23.14
N LEU A 246 8.56 -10.51 -21.88
CA LEU A 246 8.52 -11.44 -20.75
C LEU A 246 7.14 -12.08 -20.59
N LEU A 247 6.07 -11.30 -20.71
CA LEU A 247 4.70 -11.82 -20.57
C LEU A 247 4.34 -12.76 -21.73
N GLU A 248 4.74 -12.45 -22.95
CA GLU A 248 4.57 -13.35 -24.12
C GLU A 248 5.25 -14.69 -23.89
N GLY A 249 6.46 -14.69 -23.34
CA GLY A 249 7.21 -15.92 -23.03
C GLY A 249 6.70 -16.72 -21.84
N HIS A 250 5.79 -16.15 -21.02
CA HIS A 250 5.37 -16.77 -19.76
C HIS A 250 3.84 -16.74 -19.55
N ALA A 251 3.04 -16.44 -20.57
CA ALA A 251 1.59 -16.32 -20.45
C ALA A 251 0.91 -17.63 -19.98
N ASP A 252 1.50 -18.76 -20.30
CA ASP A 252 1.08 -20.11 -19.89
C ASP A 252 1.33 -20.40 -18.40
N ARG A 253 2.14 -19.57 -17.72
CA ARG A 253 2.48 -19.72 -16.31
C ARG A 253 1.53 -18.98 -15.36
N ARG A 254 0.36 -18.55 -15.83
CA ARG A 254 -0.65 -17.90 -14.99
C ARG A 254 -1.00 -18.81 -13.80
N PRO A 255 -0.80 -18.34 -12.54
CA PRO A 255 -1.09 -19.16 -11.38
C PRO A 255 -2.60 -19.36 -11.19
N PRO A 256 -3.01 -20.50 -10.61
CA PRO A 256 -4.41 -20.74 -10.23
C PRO A 256 -4.82 -19.78 -9.11
N ARG A 257 -6.11 -19.75 -8.77
CA ARG A 257 -6.64 -18.96 -7.63
C ARG A 257 -5.86 -19.22 -6.34
N GLY A 258 -5.81 -18.21 -5.45
CA GLY A 258 -5.02 -18.24 -4.23
C GLY A 258 -5.31 -19.38 -3.29
N GLY A 259 -4.29 -19.69 -2.47
CA GLY A 259 -4.34 -20.68 -1.40
C GLY A 259 -5.13 -20.20 -0.16
N SER A 260 -4.76 -20.76 1.01
CA SER A 260 -5.40 -20.38 2.28
C SER A 260 -5.21 -18.90 2.60
N VAL A 261 -6.30 -18.26 2.98
CA VAL A 261 -6.34 -16.84 3.34
C VAL A 261 -6.41 -16.66 4.85
N GLY A 262 -6.01 -15.51 5.31
CA GLY A 262 -6.10 -15.13 6.70
C GLY A 262 -5.95 -13.63 6.86
N TRP A 263 -6.13 -13.15 8.08
CA TRP A 263 -5.89 -11.75 8.38
C TRP A 263 -4.42 -11.39 8.22
N VAL A 264 -4.15 -10.29 7.53
CA VAL A 264 -2.81 -9.74 7.24
C VAL A 264 -2.79 -8.25 7.53
N HIS A 265 -1.59 -7.69 7.67
CA HIS A 265 -1.41 -6.23 7.74
C HIS A 265 -1.84 -5.54 6.45
N GLY A 266 -1.56 -6.15 5.31
CA GLY A 266 -1.92 -5.69 3.98
C GLY A 266 -0.94 -4.72 3.34
N ASP A 267 -0.01 -4.14 4.14
CA ASP A 267 0.99 -3.17 3.67
C ASP A 267 2.30 -3.22 4.48
N PHE A 268 2.86 -4.42 4.68
CA PHE A 268 4.05 -4.61 5.51
C PHE A 268 5.33 -4.30 4.74
N HIS A 269 5.87 -3.09 4.92
CA HIS A 269 7.04 -2.59 4.19
C HIS A 269 7.93 -1.68 5.07
N PRO A 270 9.14 -1.26 4.61
CA PRO A 270 10.10 -0.48 5.41
C PRO A 270 9.54 0.77 6.07
N PHE A 271 8.66 1.52 5.42
CA PHE A 271 8.09 2.75 5.97
C PHE A 271 6.97 2.51 6.99
N ASN A 272 6.49 1.26 7.12
CA ASN A 272 5.51 0.87 8.13
C ASN A 272 6.15 0.15 9.32
N VAL A 273 7.48 0.08 9.39
CA VAL A 273 8.22 -0.50 10.52
C VAL A 273 9.23 0.49 11.08
N LEU A 274 9.08 0.84 12.36
CA LEU A 274 10.02 1.69 13.08
C LEU A 274 11.02 0.86 13.89
N TYR A 275 12.24 1.34 13.96
CA TYR A 275 13.31 0.79 14.79
C TYR A 275 13.83 1.88 15.72
N ARG A 276 14.03 1.56 16.99
CA ARG A 276 14.66 2.46 17.95
C ARG A 276 16.18 2.48 17.75
N ASP A 277 16.81 3.58 18.08
CA ASP A 277 18.27 3.70 17.97
C ASP A 277 19.01 3.00 19.11
N ASP A 278 18.43 3.01 20.31
CA ASP A 278 18.96 2.40 21.51
C ASP A 278 18.80 0.85 21.52
N VAL A 279 17.80 0.32 20.80
CA VAL A 279 17.57 -1.13 20.65
C VAL A 279 17.36 -1.44 19.17
N PRO A 280 18.40 -1.33 18.33
CA PRO A 280 18.27 -1.39 16.88
C PRO A 280 17.91 -2.78 16.34
N ASP A 281 17.94 -3.78 17.18
CA ASP A 281 17.74 -5.17 16.80
C ASP A 281 16.28 -5.60 16.74
N VAL A 282 15.39 -4.83 17.35
CA VAL A 282 13.96 -5.15 17.44
C VAL A 282 13.14 -3.99 16.89
N PRO A 283 12.14 -4.27 16.05
CA PRO A 283 11.18 -3.24 15.66
C PRO A 283 10.48 -2.62 16.87
N ALA A 284 10.40 -1.29 16.88
CA ALA A 284 9.74 -0.52 17.93
C ALA A 284 8.23 -0.45 17.73
N ALA A 285 7.80 -0.37 16.46
CA ALA A 285 6.38 -0.35 16.11
C ALA A 285 6.14 -0.77 14.66
N ILE A 286 5.00 -1.41 14.45
CA ILE A 286 4.37 -1.61 13.14
C ILE A 286 3.26 -0.57 13.03
N LEU A 287 3.31 0.23 11.98
CA LEU A 287 2.45 1.37 11.73
C LEU A 287 1.49 1.09 10.57
N ASP A 288 0.51 1.96 10.40
CA ASP A 288 -0.40 2.03 9.25
C ASP A 288 -1.15 0.73 8.94
N TRP A 289 -2.20 0.48 9.72
CA TRP A 289 -3.05 -0.69 9.62
C TRP A 289 -4.28 -0.49 8.70
N ASP A 290 -4.26 0.54 7.85
CA ASP A 290 -5.42 0.89 7.00
C ASP A 290 -5.78 -0.20 5.99
N ARG A 291 -4.82 -1.04 5.64
CA ARG A 291 -5.00 -2.18 4.73
C ARG A 291 -5.22 -3.52 5.43
N LEU A 292 -5.48 -3.49 6.74
CA LEU A 292 -5.85 -4.71 7.48
C LEU A 292 -6.99 -5.43 6.78
N GLY A 293 -6.73 -6.63 6.30
CA GLY A 293 -7.66 -7.37 5.46
C GLY A 293 -7.42 -8.87 5.47
N VAL A 294 -8.17 -9.57 4.65
CA VAL A 294 -8.11 -11.02 4.51
C VAL A 294 -7.49 -11.35 3.16
N HIS A 295 -6.24 -11.84 3.21
CA HIS A 295 -5.44 -12.18 2.03
C HIS A 295 -4.59 -13.42 2.30
N PRO A 296 -3.96 -14.03 1.28
CA PRO A 296 -3.02 -15.11 1.49
C PRO A 296 -1.78 -14.63 2.27
N ARG A 297 -1.59 -15.18 3.48
CA ARG A 297 -0.50 -14.77 4.40
C ARG A 297 0.89 -14.98 3.81
N ALA A 298 1.07 -16.10 3.11
CA ALA A 298 2.34 -16.40 2.47
C ALA A 298 2.69 -15.37 1.37
N GLU A 299 1.68 -14.85 0.65
CA GLU A 299 1.89 -13.80 -0.36
C GLU A 299 2.29 -12.46 0.28
N GLU A 300 1.67 -12.08 1.42
CA GLU A 300 2.15 -10.91 2.16
C GLU A 300 3.61 -11.08 2.61
N ALA A 301 3.98 -12.24 3.12
CA ALA A 301 5.35 -12.51 3.53
C ALA A 301 6.34 -12.39 2.36
N VAL A 302 5.97 -12.88 1.18
CA VAL A 302 6.78 -12.74 -0.03
C VAL A 302 6.84 -11.28 -0.50
N ARG A 303 5.70 -10.55 -0.58
CA ARG A 303 5.67 -9.13 -0.95
C ARG A 303 6.55 -8.30 -0.02
N ALA A 304 6.43 -8.52 1.30
CA ALA A 304 7.25 -7.84 2.30
C ALA A 304 8.76 -8.08 2.05
N ALA A 305 9.18 -9.33 1.89
CA ALA A 305 10.58 -9.64 1.64
C ALA A 305 11.10 -8.99 0.35
N VAL A 306 10.29 -9.00 -0.71
CA VAL A 306 10.63 -8.38 -2.00
C VAL A 306 10.82 -6.87 -1.85
N ILE A 307 9.93 -6.18 -1.14
CA ILE A 307 10.03 -4.73 -0.92
C ILE A 307 11.22 -4.38 0.00
N PHE A 308 11.41 -5.14 1.07
CA PHE A 308 12.52 -4.89 1.98
C PHE A 308 13.90 -5.13 1.35
N PHE A 309 14.05 -6.18 0.54
CA PHE A 309 15.36 -6.69 0.15
C PHE A 309 15.72 -6.45 -1.32
N VAL A 310 14.90 -5.67 -2.07
CA VAL A 310 15.30 -5.18 -3.40
C VAL A 310 16.45 -4.20 -3.29
N ARG A 311 17.46 -4.41 -4.11
CA ARG A 311 18.62 -3.50 -4.25
C ARG A 311 18.33 -2.42 -5.28
N PRO A 312 19.02 -1.28 -5.25
CA PRO A 312 18.81 -0.20 -6.23
C PRO A 312 18.95 -0.63 -7.69
N VAL A 313 19.72 -1.69 -7.96
CA VAL A 313 19.89 -2.28 -9.30
C VAL A 313 18.74 -3.20 -9.72
N GLY A 314 17.74 -3.40 -8.85
CA GLY A 314 16.58 -4.25 -9.13
C GLY A 314 16.78 -5.74 -8.81
N ALA A 315 17.92 -6.16 -8.26
CA ALA A 315 18.13 -7.54 -7.80
C ALA A 315 17.68 -7.71 -6.34
N LEU A 316 17.24 -8.92 -5.95
CA LEU A 316 17.00 -9.24 -4.54
C LEU A 316 18.30 -9.63 -3.83
N ASP A 317 18.39 -9.27 -2.55
CA ASP A 317 19.40 -9.82 -1.65
C ASP A 317 18.95 -11.20 -1.13
N LEU A 318 19.29 -12.25 -1.87
CA LEU A 318 18.83 -13.60 -1.56
C LEU A 318 19.30 -14.10 -0.17
N ALA A 319 20.45 -13.65 0.32
CA ALA A 319 20.91 -14.04 1.66
C ALA A 319 19.98 -13.46 2.75
N ARG A 320 19.53 -12.22 2.59
CA ARG A 320 18.56 -11.59 3.48
C ARG A 320 17.16 -12.23 3.35
N VAL A 321 16.74 -12.52 2.12
CA VAL A 321 15.49 -13.25 1.84
C VAL A 321 15.49 -14.59 2.58
N ARG A 322 16.55 -15.40 2.45
CA ARG A 322 16.66 -16.69 3.16
C ARG A 322 16.54 -16.55 4.67
N SER A 323 17.25 -15.59 5.26
CA SER A 323 17.19 -15.34 6.71
C SER A 323 15.78 -14.98 7.17
N TYR A 324 15.09 -14.13 6.42
CA TYR A 324 13.71 -13.70 6.67
C TYR A 324 12.73 -14.88 6.51
N ALA A 325 12.75 -15.55 5.36
CA ALA A 325 11.83 -16.63 5.02
C ALA A 325 11.93 -17.81 5.98
N ARG A 326 13.17 -18.22 6.32
CA ARG A 326 13.43 -19.28 7.30
C ARG A 326 12.84 -18.96 8.67
N ALA A 327 12.94 -17.71 9.11
CA ALA A 327 12.40 -17.31 10.40
C ALA A 327 10.86 -17.17 10.36
N TYR A 328 10.30 -16.66 9.28
CA TYR A 328 8.86 -16.62 9.05
C TYR A 328 8.27 -18.05 9.08
N ARG A 329 8.85 -18.98 8.34
CA ARG A 329 8.40 -20.38 8.33
C ARG A 329 8.43 -21.02 9.71
N ARG A 330 9.51 -20.79 10.47
CA ARG A 330 9.61 -21.32 11.86
C ARG A 330 8.52 -20.77 12.78
N SER A 331 8.12 -19.49 12.60
CA SER A 331 7.11 -18.87 13.45
C SER A 331 5.69 -19.23 13.07
N THR A 332 5.42 -19.56 11.80
CA THR A 332 4.07 -19.85 11.27
C THR A 332 3.81 -21.33 11.02
N GLY A 333 4.86 -22.14 10.87
CA GLY A 333 4.73 -23.50 10.37
C GLY A 333 4.43 -23.59 8.86
N ALA A 334 4.56 -22.50 8.12
CA ALA A 334 4.28 -22.49 6.69
C ALA A 334 5.13 -23.52 5.92
N ALA A 335 4.45 -24.32 5.10
CA ALA A 335 5.11 -25.37 4.32
C ALA A 335 5.96 -24.76 3.18
N PRO A 336 7.08 -25.41 2.78
CA PRO A 336 7.85 -24.98 1.62
C PRO A 336 7.00 -24.78 0.36
N ALA A 337 6.08 -25.71 0.07
CA ALA A 337 5.21 -25.65 -1.07
C ALA A 337 4.27 -24.43 -1.07
N GLU A 338 3.81 -24.00 0.13
CA GLU A 338 2.98 -22.82 0.29
C GLU A 338 3.76 -21.56 -0.08
N LEU A 339 5.01 -21.42 0.39
CA LEU A 339 5.87 -20.29 0.03
C LEU A 339 6.28 -20.32 -1.44
N ALA A 340 6.55 -21.49 -2.02
CA ALA A 340 6.83 -21.61 -3.46
C ALA A 340 5.64 -21.13 -4.30
N ALA A 341 4.43 -21.51 -3.94
CA ALA A 341 3.21 -21.04 -4.59
C ALA A 341 3.03 -19.52 -4.42
N ALA A 342 3.31 -18.98 -3.24
CA ALA A 342 3.25 -17.54 -2.97
C ALA A 342 4.31 -16.76 -3.78
N VAL A 343 5.54 -17.28 -3.91
CA VAL A 343 6.59 -16.69 -4.76
C VAL A 343 6.11 -16.61 -6.21
N HIS A 344 5.50 -17.68 -6.71
CA HIS A 344 4.98 -17.71 -8.07
C HIS A 344 3.87 -16.69 -8.30
N ARG A 345 2.94 -16.55 -7.34
CA ARG A 345 1.84 -15.59 -7.45
C ARG A 345 2.31 -14.14 -7.36
N VAL A 346 3.22 -13.83 -6.43
CA VAL A 346 3.76 -12.47 -6.29
C VAL A 346 4.64 -12.12 -7.50
N TRP A 347 5.39 -13.07 -8.06
CA TRP A 347 6.09 -12.87 -9.33
C TRP A 347 5.13 -12.54 -10.46
N TRP A 348 4.03 -13.29 -10.60
CA TRP A 348 2.99 -13.03 -11.59
C TRP A 348 2.32 -11.69 -11.40
N GLU A 349 1.98 -11.34 -10.16
CA GLU A 349 1.44 -10.03 -9.80
C GLU A 349 2.39 -8.92 -10.27
N ARG A 350 3.68 -9.02 -9.94
CA ARG A 350 4.69 -8.03 -10.37
C ARG A 350 4.87 -7.99 -11.89
N LEU A 351 4.72 -9.11 -12.58
CA LEU A 351 4.78 -9.16 -14.03
C LEU A 351 3.62 -8.40 -14.69
N ASN A 352 2.47 -8.34 -14.06
CA ASN A 352 1.23 -7.76 -14.60
C ASN A 352 0.87 -6.39 -13.99
N ASP A 353 1.68 -5.85 -13.09
CA ASP A 353 1.39 -4.60 -12.39
C ASP A 353 2.17 -3.41 -12.98
N PHE A 354 1.46 -2.32 -13.26
CA PHE A 354 1.98 -1.08 -13.83
C PHE A 354 1.50 0.17 -13.09
N TRP A 355 1.15 0.07 -11.80
CA TRP A 355 0.56 1.16 -11.05
C TRP A 355 1.40 2.45 -11.05
N MET A 356 2.73 2.36 -10.97
CA MET A 356 3.62 3.53 -10.98
C MET A 356 3.47 4.31 -12.30
N LEU A 357 3.43 3.60 -13.45
CA LEU A 357 3.23 4.23 -14.74
C LEU A 357 1.83 4.80 -14.90
N ARG A 358 0.81 4.12 -14.35
CA ARG A 358 -0.55 4.64 -14.34
C ARG A 358 -0.66 5.91 -13.51
N TRP A 359 0.03 5.99 -12.38
CA TRP A 359 0.06 7.20 -11.58
C TRP A 359 0.73 8.34 -12.32
N HIS A 360 1.90 8.12 -12.85
CA HIS A 360 2.63 9.11 -13.64
C HIS A 360 1.79 9.63 -14.81
N TYR A 361 1.31 8.74 -15.69
CA TYR A 361 0.66 9.13 -16.94
C TYR A 361 -0.86 9.38 -16.85
N GLU A 362 -1.55 8.79 -15.87
CA GLU A 362 -3.00 8.93 -15.74
C GLU A 362 -3.40 9.96 -14.69
N ARG A 363 -2.61 10.07 -13.62
CA ARG A 363 -2.92 10.97 -12.49
C ARG A 363 -2.00 12.20 -12.44
N GLY A 364 -0.91 12.22 -13.21
CA GLY A 364 0.12 13.24 -13.13
C GLY A 364 0.88 13.22 -11.80
N ASP A 365 0.93 12.06 -11.16
CA ASP A 365 1.54 11.86 -9.85
C ASP A 365 2.90 11.19 -9.98
N THR A 366 3.95 11.95 -9.73
CA THR A 366 5.36 11.55 -9.93
C THR A 366 6.05 11.08 -8.65
N ARG A 367 5.35 10.99 -7.52
CA ARG A 367 5.94 10.65 -6.22
C ARG A 367 6.51 9.23 -6.17
N ALA A 368 6.00 8.31 -6.99
CA ALA A 368 6.51 6.94 -7.11
C ALA A 368 7.66 6.79 -8.13
N ASP A 369 7.92 7.79 -8.96
CA ASP A 369 8.92 7.73 -10.03
C ASP A 369 10.33 7.36 -9.56
N PRO A 370 10.84 7.84 -8.41
CA PRO A 370 12.15 7.46 -7.92
C PRO A 370 12.33 5.96 -7.67
N GLN A 371 11.24 5.23 -7.46
CA GLN A 371 11.24 3.80 -7.16
C GLN A 371 11.11 2.95 -8.43
N PHE A 372 10.56 3.52 -9.51
CA PHE A 372 10.29 2.81 -10.75
C PHE A 372 11.50 2.11 -11.37
N PRO A 373 12.73 2.71 -11.41
CA PRO A 373 13.89 2.04 -11.98
C PRO A 373 14.20 0.70 -11.31
N ALA A 374 14.25 0.65 -9.98
CA ALA A 374 14.54 -0.58 -9.24
C ALA A 374 13.37 -1.58 -9.31
N ALA A 375 12.13 -1.12 -9.15
CA ALA A 375 10.94 -1.96 -9.19
C ALA A 375 10.74 -2.61 -10.57
N SER A 376 10.95 -1.86 -11.66
CA SER A 376 10.82 -2.39 -13.01
C SER A 376 11.94 -3.35 -13.39
N ALA A 377 13.18 -3.06 -12.97
CA ALA A 377 14.32 -3.95 -13.17
C ALA A 377 14.19 -5.26 -12.38
N LEU A 378 13.59 -5.20 -11.19
CA LEU A 378 13.37 -6.38 -10.36
C LEU A 378 12.57 -7.47 -11.07
N VAL A 379 11.55 -7.13 -11.82
CA VAL A 379 10.72 -8.14 -12.49
C VAL A 379 11.52 -8.87 -13.56
N VAL A 380 12.36 -8.14 -14.30
CA VAL A 380 13.25 -8.71 -15.30
C VAL A 380 14.27 -9.66 -14.66
N TRP A 381 14.91 -9.17 -13.60
CA TRP A 381 15.89 -9.95 -12.84
C TRP A 381 15.24 -11.19 -12.21
N TRP A 382 14.08 -11.04 -11.55
CA TRP A 382 13.37 -12.14 -10.91
C TRP A 382 12.97 -13.22 -11.93
N THR A 383 12.50 -12.83 -13.10
CA THR A 383 12.12 -13.79 -14.14
C THR A 383 13.32 -14.64 -14.58
N ARG A 384 14.52 -14.05 -14.66
CA ARG A 384 15.77 -14.76 -15.00
C ARG A 384 16.26 -15.67 -13.87
N GLU A 385 16.15 -15.20 -12.63
CA GLU A 385 16.63 -15.88 -11.42
C GLU A 385 15.50 -16.59 -10.66
N TYR A 386 14.44 -16.96 -11.36
CA TYR A 386 13.20 -17.45 -10.78
C TYR A 386 13.41 -18.59 -9.79
N ASP A 387 14.20 -19.61 -10.17
CA ASP A 387 14.46 -20.78 -9.35
C ASP A 387 15.28 -20.44 -8.10
N ALA A 388 16.29 -19.57 -8.22
CA ALA A 388 17.09 -19.10 -7.09
C ALA A 388 16.25 -18.28 -6.09
N VAL A 389 15.26 -17.52 -6.57
CA VAL A 389 14.32 -16.81 -5.70
C VAL A 389 13.40 -17.81 -4.98
N CYS A 390 12.82 -18.78 -5.69
CA CYS A 390 12.02 -19.85 -5.08
C CYS A 390 12.81 -20.58 -3.98
N GLU A 391 14.03 -21.00 -4.30
CA GLU A 391 14.94 -21.67 -3.37
C GLU A 391 15.17 -20.85 -2.09
N ALA A 392 15.40 -19.54 -2.25
CA ALA A 392 15.64 -18.64 -1.12
C ALA A 392 14.45 -18.53 -0.15
N PHE A 393 13.23 -18.80 -0.59
CA PHE A 393 12.04 -18.80 0.27
C PHE A 393 11.73 -20.16 0.89
N VAL A 394 12.16 -21.27 0.27
CA VAL A 394 11.78 -22.62 0.71
C VAL A 394 12.85 -23.32 1.57
N GLU A 395 14.12 -22.89 1.50
CA GLU A 395 15.18 -23.33 2.42
C GLU A 395 14.86 -22.89 3.87
#